data_c1a7a7ad00f080f89ec958bcbdc9c791
#
_entry.id   c1a7a7ad00f080f89ec958bcbdc9c791
#
_cell.length_a   1.000
_cell.length_b   1.000
_cell.length_c   1.000
_cell.angle_alpha   90.00
_cell.angle_beta   90.00
_cell.angle_gamma   90.00
#
_symmetry.space_group_name_H-M   'P 1'
#
loop_
_entity.id
_entity.type
_entity.pdbx_description
1 polymer ?
#
loop_
_entity_poly.entity_id
_entity_poly.type
_entity_poly.pdbx_seq_one_letter_code
_entity_poly.pdbx_strand_id
1 'polypeptide(L)'
;MEEALRAFPNTRIRVVWRRGVAHVYVGRVDRRQEAGAVAFLRRMGLLGLDAKTKRLPEAVFGLPPEEVARFLGRLWTGDGGVDPKGRLIHYATASKELAWGVQHLLLRLGLQSRLVEKRFSGGYKGYAVYLLGGLEAARRFAETVGPYLVGKRRQDLEALLASWEKAGRSTGD
;
A
#
# COMPACT_ATOMS: atom_id res chain seq x y z
N MET A 1 3.79 -12.68 -2.05
CA MET A 1 3.37 -12.41 -3.46
C MET A 1 3.42 -13.69 -4.31
N GLU A 2 4.53 -14.40 -4.35
CA GLU A 2 4.67 -15.63 -5.15
C GLU A 2 3.62 -16.69 -4.79
N GLU A 3 3.43 -16.94 -3.50
CA GLU A 3 2.41 -17.88 -3.00
C GLU A 3 0.98 -17.50 -3.42
N ALA A 4 0.63 -16.20 -3.30
CA ALA A 4 -0.69 -15.72 -3.73
C ALA A 4 -0.92 -15.89 -5.24
N LEU A 5 0.12 -15.74 -6.06
CA LEU A 5 0.01 -15.94 -7.51
C LEU A 5 -0.12 -17.41 -7.91
N ARG A 6 0.44 -18.33 -7.10
CA ARG A 6 0.30 -19.79 -7.33
C ARG A 6 -1.14 -20.30 -7.15
N ALA A 7 -1.98 -19.57 -6.41
CA ALA A 7 -3.39 -19.91 -6.25
C ALA A 7 -4.22 -19.73 -7.54
N PHE A 8 -3.69 -19.01 -8.54
CA PHE A 8 -4.39 -18.80 -9.80
C PHE A 8 -4.14 -19.95 -10.79
N PRO A 9 -5.19 -20.52 -11.40
CA PRO A 9 -5.05 -21.60 -12.38
C PRO A 9 -4.23 -21.13 -13.59
N ASN A 10 -3.60 -22.08 -14.28
CA ASN A 10 -2.80 -21.86 -15.48
C ASN A 10 -1.77 -20.70 -15.36
N THR A 11 -1.30 -20.43 -14.14
CA THR A 11 -0.37 -19.33 -13.85
C THR A 11 1.03 -19.84 -13.57
N ARG A 12 2.00 -19.41 -14.38
CA ARG A 12 3.43 -19.66 -14.21
C ARG A 12 4.10 -18.39 -13.70
N ILE A 13 4.95 -18.54 -12.68
CA ILE A 13 5.68 -17.43 -12.10
C ILE A 13 7.19 -17.65 -12.32
N ARG A 14 7.87 -16.59 -12.75
CA ARG A 14 9.33 -16.53 -12.79
C ARG A 14 9.79 -15.28 -12.08
N VAL A 15 10.64 -15.44 -11.06
CA VAL A 15 11.27 -14.33 -10.34
C VAL A 15 12.71 -14.20 -10.84
N VAL A 16 13.09 -12.98 -11.21
CA VAL A 16 14.45 -12.64 -11.64
C VAL A 16 14.92 -11.45 -10.81
N TRP A 17 16.04 -11.61 -10.15
CA TRP A 17 16.66 -10.53 -9.40
C TRP A 17 17.57 -9.70 -10.31
N ARG A 18 17.35 -8.39 -10.36
CA ARG A 18 18.19 -7.43 -11.07
C ARG A 18 18.49 -6.26 -10.17
N ARG A 19 19.78 -5.99 -9.90
CA ARG A 19 20.24 -4.87 -9.05
C ARG A 19 19.53 -4.80 -7.69
N GLY A 20 19.32 -5.96 -7.04
CA GLY A 20 18.64 -6.04 -5.74
C GLY A 20 17.11 -5.91 -5.79
N VAL A 21 16.51 -5.80 -6.98
CA VAL A 21 15.05 -5.73 -7.18
C VAL A 21 14.54 -7.05 -7.75
N ALA A 22 13.48 -7.60 -7.13
CA ALA A 22 12.78 -8.78 -7.64
C ALA A 22 11.82 -8.38 -8.77
N HIS A 23 12.07 -8.90 -9.96
CA HIS A 23 11.15 -8.82 -11.09
C HIS A 23 10.31 -10.08 -11.17
N VAL A 24 9.01 -9.95 -10.99
CA VAL A 24 8.06 -11.07 -11.05
C VAL A 24 7.37 -11.08 -12.40
N TYR A 25 7.61 -12.13 -13.15
CA TYR A 25 6.99 -12.35 -14.45
C TYR A 25 5.86 -13.36 -14.30
N VAL A 26 4.67 -12.97 -14.75
CA VAL A 26 3.48 -13.83 -14.76
C VAL A 26 3.25 -14.31 -16.19
N GLY A 27 3.28 -15.62 -16.37
CA GLY A 27 3.05 -16.28 -17.64
C GLY A 27 1.95 -17.36 -17.53
N ARG A 28 1.74 -18.08 -18.60
CA ARG A 28 0.79 -19.22 -18.66
C ARG A 28 1.57 -20.55 -18.74
N VAL A 29 0.98 -21.57 -18.14
CA VAL A 29 1.46 -22.96 -18.25
C VAL A 29 1.04 -23.54 -19.60
N ASP A 30 -0.27 -23.56 -19.87
CA ASP A 30 -0.82 -23.90 -21.18
C ASP A 30 -0.99 -22.63 -22.02
N ARG A 31 -0.36 -22.63 -23.21
CA ARG A 31 -0.41 -21.50 -24.14
C ARG A 31 -1.78 -21.27 -24.78
N ARG A 32 -2.68 -22.25 -24.74
CA ARG A 32 -4.03 -22.19 -25.31
C ARG A 32 -5.02 -21.47 -24.40
N GLN A 33 -4.68 -21.30 -23.12
CA GLN A 33 -5.53 -20.66 -22.12
C GLN A 33 -4.85 -19.43 -21.52
N GLU A 34 -5.63 -18.43 -21.09
CA GLU A 34 -5.11 -17.27 -20.37
C GLU A 34 -4.63 -17.67 -18.97
N ALA A 35 -3.57 -17.05 -18.47
CA ALA A 35 -3.16 -17.19 -17.07
C ALA A 35 -4.25 -16.66 -16.13
N GLY A 36 -4.64 -17.43 -15.12
CA GLY A 36 -5.70 -17.06 -14.19
C GLY A 36 -5.45 -15.73 -13.46
N ALA A 37 -4.19 -15.44 -13.14
CA ALA A 37 -3.83 -14.13 -12.56
C ALA A 37 -4.10 -12.96 -13.53
N VAL A 38 -3.87 -13.15 -14.85
CA VAL A 38 -4.16 -12.12 -15.86
C VAL A 38 -5.67 -11.96 -16.04
N ALA A 39 -6.41 -13.08 -16.11
CA ALA A 39 -7.88 -13.08 -16.16
C ALA A 39 -8.49 -12.36 -14.94
N PHE A 40 -7.91 -12.59 -13.74
CA PHE A 40 -8.32 -11.90 -12.53
C PHE A 40 -8.10 -10.39 -12.64
N LEU A 41 -6.91 -9.94 -13.06
CA LEU A 41 -6.63 -8.51 -13.22
C LEU A 41 -7.55 -7.85 -14.25
N ARG A 42 -7.87 -8.57 -15.33
CA ARG A 42 -8.84 -8.12 -16.35
C ARG A 42 -10.23 -7.92 -15.74
N ARG A 43 -10.72 -8.93 -14.99
CA ARG A 43 -12.03 -8.88 -14.32
C ARG A 43 -12.10 -7.75 -13.28
N MET A 44 -10.99 -7.44 -12.61
CA MET A 44 -10.89 -6.33 -11.66
C MET A 44 -10.70 -4.96 -12.35
N GLY A 45 -10.62 -4.89 -13.68
CA GLY A 45 -10.41 -3.66 -14.42
C GLY A 45 -9.03 -3.03 -14.19
N LEU A 46 -8.03 -3.85 -13.84
CA LEU A 46 -6.67 -3.40 -13.54
C LEU A 46 -5.67 -3.67 -14.65
N LEU A 47 -6.03 -4.53 -15.61
CA LEU A 47 -5.14 -4.89 -16.71
C LEU A 47 -4.92 -3.71 -17.66
N GLY A 48 -3.65 -3.44 -17.99
CA GLY A 48 -3.28 -2.35 -18.88
C GLY A 48 -3.20 -0.97 -18.23
N LEU A 49 -3.46 -0.86 -16.93
CA LEU A 49 -3.30 0.40 -16.20
C LEU A 49 -1.81 0.68 -15.95
N ASP A 50 -1.43 1.93 -16.11
CA ASP A 50 -0.09 2.44 -15.82
C ASP A 50 0.00 3.14 -14.45
N ALA A 51 1.15 3.75 -14.15
CA ALA A 51 1.36 4.45 -12.88
C ALA A 51 0.40 5.63 -12.65
N LYS A 52 -0.13 6.26 -13.69
CA LYS A 52 -1.03 7.42 -13.59
C LYS A 52 -2.50 7.04 -13.61
N THR A 53 -2.83 5.89 -14.20
CA THR A 53 -4.22 5.42 -14.40
C THR A 53 -4.62 4.30 -13.45
N LYS A 54 -3.66 3.75 -12.68
CA LYS A 54 -3.95 2.71 -11.68
C LYS A 54 -4.96 3.19 -10.64
N ARG A 55 -5.87 2.30 -10.23
CA ARG A 55 -6.93 2.57 -9.26
C ARG A 55 -7.17 1.36 -8.37
N LEU A 56 -7.97 1.54 -7.33
CA LEU A 56 -8.45 0.41 -6.55
C LEU A 56 -9.55 -0.33 -7.34
N PRO A 57 -9.60 -1.67 -7.27
CA PRO A 57 -10.75 -2.40 -7.77
C PRO A 57 -12.01 -1.99 -7.00
N GLU A 58 -13.14 -1.85 -7.69
CA GLU A 58 -14.41 -1.46 -7.08
C GLU A 58 -14.81 -2.40 -5.94
N ALA A 59 -14.56 -3.70 -6.11
CA ALA A 59 -14.84 -4.72 -5.10
C ALA A 59 -14.18 -4.45 -3.73
N VAL A 60 -13.07 -3.72 -3.67
CA VAL A 60 -12.38 -3.40 -2.41
C VAL A 60 -13.22 -2.46 -1.53
N PHE A 61 -14.02 -1.61 -2.14
CA PHE A 61 -14.90 -0.69 -1.39
C PHE A 61 -16.07 -1.39 -0.69
N GLY A 62 -16.41 -2.64 -1.08
CA GLY A 62 -17.42 -3.46 -0.43
C GLY A 62 -16.88 -4.41 0.65
N LEU A 63 -15.56 -4.48 0.85
CA LEU A 63 -14.95 -5.40 1.82
C LEU A 63 -15.26 -5.00 3.27
N PRO A 64 -15.35 -5.95 4.22
CA PRO A 64 -15.43 -5.64 5.63
C PRO A 64 -14.14 -4.95 6.13
N PRO A 65 -14.22 -4.21 7.25
CA PRO A 65 -13.09 -3.40 7.75
C PRO A 65 -11.77 -4.16 7.91
N GLU A 66 -11.80 -5.39 8.38
CA GLU A 66 -10.61 -6.22 8.54
C GLU A 66 -9.92 -6.52 7.19
N GLU A 67 -10.70 -6.85 6.16
CA GLU A 67 -10.17 -7.09 4.82
C GLU A 67 -9.66 -5.81 4.16
N VAL A 68 -10.31 -4.66 4.42
CA VAL A 68 -9.80 -3.35 4.02
C VAL A 68 -8.46 -3.06 4.68
N ALA A 69 -8.32 -3.34 5.98
CA ALA A 69 -7.07 -3.16 6.72
C ALA A 69 -5.95 -4.07 6.17
N ARG A 70 -6.27 -5.32 5.88
CA ARG A 70 -5.36 -6.29 5.24
C ARG A 70 -4.91 -5.81 3.86
N PHE A 71 -5.85 -5.35 3.05
CA PHE A 71 -5.57 -4.81 1.73
C PHE A 71 -4.64 -3.58 1.81
N LEU A 72 -4.97 -2.61 2.67
CA LEU A 72 -4.14 -1.43 2.89
C LEU A 72 -2.75 -1.78 3.40
N GLY A 73 -2.62 -2.74 4.33
CA GLY A 73 -1.33 -3.18 4.83
C GLY A 73 -0.42 -3.73 3.73
N ARG A 74 -0.98 -4.51 2.81
CA ARG A 74 -0.24 -5.02 1.64
C ARG A 74 0.10 -3.94 0.64
N LEU A 75 -0.83 -3.03 0.37
CA LEU A 75 -0.61 -1.87 -0.48
C LEU A 75 0.48 -0.95 0.10
N TRP A 76 0.42 -0.69 1.41
CA TRP A 76 1.41 0.13 2.13
C TRP A 76 2.80 -0.48 2.15
N THR A 77 2.88 -1.79 2.25
CA THR A 77 4.16 -2.52 2.19
C THR A 77 4.90 -2.25 0.88
N GLY A 78 4.17 -2.10 -0.23
CA GLY A 78 4.75 -1.76 -1.54
C GLY A 78 5.13 -0.27 -1.63
N ASP A 79 4.14 0.59 -1.73
CA ASP A 79 4.30 2.00 -2.11
C ASP A 79 4.07 2.99 -0.95
N GLY A 80 3.69 2.51 0.24
CA GLY A 80 3.50 3.35 1.42
C GLY A 80 4.80 3.83 2.05
N GLY A 81 4.73 4.95 2.76
CA GLY A 81 5.83 5.52 3.54
C GLY A 81 5.49 5.58 5.02
N VAL A 82 6.47 5.25 5.84
CA VAL A 82 6.50 5.50 7.27
C VAL A 82 7.84 6.16 7.57
N ASP A 83 7.82 7.39 8.03
CA ASP A 83 9.01 8.18 8.35
C ASP A 83 9.08 8.42 9.88
N PRO A 84 9.92 7.66 10.61
CA PRO A 84 10.09 7.83 12.05
C PRO A 84 10.64 9.19 12.46
N LYS A 85 11.52 9.80 11.63
CA LYS A 85 12.14 11.11 11.91
C LYS A 85 11.15 12.25 11.71
N GLY A 86 10.44 12.25 10.58
CA GLY A 86 9.41 13.23 10.29
C GLY A 86 8.07 12.95 10.98
N ARG A 87 7.94 11.80 11.67
CA ARG A 87 6.71 11.35 12.31
C ARG A 87 5.51 11.35 11.36
N LEU A 88 5.74 10.82 10.16
CA LEU A 88 4.76 10.83 9.08
C LEU A 88 4.42 9.42 8.63
N ILE A 89 3.14 9.17 8.42
CA ILE A 89 2.62 8.01 7.71
C ILE A 89 1.94 8.56 6.46
N HIS A 90 2.37 8.07 5.28
CA HIS A 90 1.86 8.58 4.02
C HIS A 90 1.81 7.51 2.94
N TYR A 91 1.02 7.75 1.92
CA TYR A 91 0.99 6.96 0.69
C TYR A 91 1.21 7.88 -0.51
N ALA A 92 2.14 7.53 -1.40
CA ALA A 92 2.48 8.36 -2.55
C ALA A 92 2.19 7.61 -3.86
N THR A 93 1.59 8.31 -4.83
CA THR A 93 1.26 7.72 -6.13
C THR A 93 1.19 8.77 -7.23
N ALA A 94 1.40 8.37 -8.48
CA ALA A 94 1.18 9.21 -9.65
C ALA A 94 -0.31 9.30 -10.03
N SER A 95 -1.15 8.38 -9.55
CA SER A 95 -2.58 8.33 -9.84
C SER A 95 -3.40 9.07 -8.80
N LYS A 96 -4.19 10.05 -9.26
CA LYS A 96 -5.15 10.78 -8.42
C LYS A 96 -6.28 9.87 -7.93
N GLU A 97 -6.76 9.01 -8.82
CA GLU A 97 -7.83 8.07 -8.51
C GLU A 97 -7.43 7.05 -7.44
N LEU A 98 -6.19 6.52 -7.54
CA LEU A 98 -5.66 5.64 -6.50
C LEU A 98 -5.51 6.38 -5.17
N ALA A 99 -5.02 7.63 -5.18
CA ALA A 99 -4.87 8.42 -3.97
C ALA A 99 -6.22 8.68 -3.27
N TRP A 100 -7.27 9.01 -4.02
CA TRP A 100 -8.63 9.15 -3.49
C TRP A 100 -9.16 7.84 -2.92
N GLY A 101 -8.96 6.72 -3.63
CA GLY A 101 -9.36 5.40 -3.14
C GLY A 101 -8.68 5.07 -1.81
N VAL A 102 -7.38 5.30 -1.68
CA VAL A 102 -6.63 5.09 -0.43
C VAL A 102 -7.17 5.96 0.69
N GLN A 103 -7.42 7.26 0.43
CA GLN A 103 -8.02 8.18 1.41
C GLN A 103 -9.39 7.69 1.89
N HIS A 104 -10.24 7.23 0.97
CA HIS A 104 -11.54 6.67 1.29
C HIS A 104 -11.44 5.43 2.17
N LEU A 105 -10.54 4.49 1.85
CA LEU A 105 -10.35 3.28 2.67
C LEU A 105 -9.82 3.60 4.07
N LEU A 106 -8.89 4.57 4.19
CA LEU A 106 -8.42 5.04 5.50
C LEU A 106 -9.59 5.60 6.33
N LEU A 107 -10.46 6.41 5.73
CA LEU A 107 -11.64 6.98 6.41
C LEU A 107 -12.58 5.89 6.90
N ARG A 108 -12.79 4.81 6.16
CA ARG A 108 -13.58 3.65 6.59
C ARG A 108 -13.02 2.94 7.82
N LEU A 109 -11.71 3.03 8.05
CA LEU A 109 -11.06 2.54 9.28
C LEU A 109 -11.02 3.60 10.39
N GLY A 110 -11.67 4.76 10.19
CA GLY A 110 -11.66 5.89 11.11
C GLY A 110 -10.32 6.62 11.17
N LEU A 111 -9.51 6.51 10.10
CA LEU A 111 -8.23 7.17 9.95
C LEU A 111 -8.38 8.38 9.03
N GLN A 112 -8.32 9.58 9.60
CA GLN A 112 -8.38 10.82 8.83
C GLN A 112 -7.08 11.04 8.07
N SER A 113 -7.17 11.56 6.86
CA SER A 113 -6.00 11.83 6.04
C SER A 113 -6.20 13.05 5.13
N ARG A 114 -5.10 13.64 4.70
CA ARG A 114 -5.07 14.76 3.76
C ARG A 114 -4.43 14.33 2.46
N LEU A 115 -5.13 14.53 1.35
CA LEU A 115 -4.60 14.36 0.01
C LEU A 115 -3.98 15.66 -0.49
N VAL A 116 -2.78 15.60 -1.01
CA VAL A 116 -2.02 16.74 -1.54
C VAL A 116 -1.44 16.38 -2.90
N GLU A 117 -1.60 17.28 -3.87
CA GLU A 117 -0.81 17.24 -5.10
C GLU A 117 0.59 17.77 -4.80
N LYS A 118 1.64 17.07 -5.23
CA LYS A 118 3.02 17.53 -5.08
C LYS A 118 3.89 17.14 -6.26
N ARG A 119 5.01 17.85 -6.41
CA ARG A 119 6.08 17.46 -7.31
C ARG A 119 7.08 16.57 -6.57
N PHE A 120 7.42 15.45 -7.16
CA PHE A 120 8.43 14.53 -6.65
C PHE A 120 9.81 14.83 -7.26
N SER A 121 10.86 14.23 -6.68
CA SER A 121 12.20 14.23 -7.26
C SER A 121 12.15 13.73 -8.70
N GLY A 122 12.71 14.47 -9.65
CA GLY A 122 12.56 14.22 -11.08
C GLY A 122 11.49 15.05 -11.78
N GLY A 123 10.80 15.98 -11.04
CA GLY A 123 9.92 17.00 -11.61
C GLY A 123 8.51 16.51 -12.01
N TYR A 124 8.19 15.23 -11.84
CA TYR A 124 6.85 14.72 -12.16
C TYR A 124 5.83 15.05 -11.06
N LYS A 125 4.62 15.32 -11.48
CA LYS A 125 3.48 15.54 -10.59
C LYS A 125 2.92 14.20 -10.10
N GLY A 126 2.48 14.19 -8.84
CA GLY A 126 1.77 13.07 -8.24
C GLY A 126 1.01 13.51 -6.99
N TYR A 127 0.56 12.54 -6.22
CA TYR A 127 -0.32 12.72 -5.08
C TYR A 127 0.25 12.03 -3.86
N ALA A 128 0.07 12.64 -2.71
CA ALA A 128 0.41 12.05 -1.43
C ALA A 128 -0.79 12.14 -0.47
N VAL A 129 -1.10 11.04 0.19
CA VAL A 129 -2.12 10.94 1.23
C VAL A 129 -1.38 10.86 2.56
N TYR A 130 -1.49 11.87 3.38
CA TYR A 130 -0.86 11.95 4.70
C TYR A 130 -1.87 11.63 5.79
N LEU A 131 -1.53 10.72 6.70
CA LEU A 131 -2.34 10.46 7.89
C LEU A 131 -2.32 11.71 8.79
N LEU A 132 -3.49 12.07 9.32
CA LEU A 132 -3.67 13.17 10.26
C LEU A 132 -3.97 12.63 11.67
N GLY A 133 -3.72 13.44 12.72
CA GLY A 133 -4.04 13.07 14.10
C GLY A 133 -2.84 12.59 14.94
N GLY A 134 -1.62 12.78 14.45
CA GLY A 134 -0.38 12.58 15.24
C GLY A 134 -0.25 11.17 15.81
N LEU A 135 0.15 11.09 17.10
CA LEU A 135 0.40 9.81 17.79
C LEU A 135 -0.84 8.91 17.87
N GLU A 136 -2.02 9.48 18.12
CA GLU A 136 -3.24 8.68 18.26
C GLU A 136 -3.60 7.99 16.93
N ALA A 137 -3.54 8.73 15.84
CA ALA A 137 -3.76 8.16 14.50
C ALA A 137 -2.68 7.14 14.14
N ALA A 138 -1.41 7.37 14.52
CA ALA A 138 -0.33 6.42 14.30
C ALA A 138 -0.55 5.11 15.09
N ARG A 139 -1.02 5.18 16.34
CA ARG A 139 -1.41 4.00 17.13
C ARG A 139 -2.57 3.26 16.49
N ARG A 140 -3.63 3.96 16.12
CA ARG A 140 -4.78 3.36 15.43
C ARG A 140 -4.38 2.70 14.10
N PHE A 141 -3.51 3.34 13.33
CA PHE A 141 -2.95 2.74 12.11
C PHE A 141 -2.14 1.47 12.43
N ALA A 142 -1.35 1.49 13.51
CA ALA A 142 -0.57 0.34 13.95
C ALA A 142 -1.46 -0.83 14.42
N GLU A 143 -2.57 -0.55 15.07
CA GLU A 143 -3.55 -1.56 15.53
C GLU A 143 -4.35 -2.16 14.37
N THR A 144 -4.74 -1.35 13.39
CA THR A 144 -5.62 -1.79 12.29
C THR A 144 -4.84 -2.31 11.09
N VAL A 145 -3.95 -1.50 10.54
CA VAL A 145 -3.18 -1.78 9.29
C VAL A 145 -1.84 -2.43 9.60
N GLY A 146 -1.22 -2.06 10.72
CA GLY A 146 0.11 -2.52 11.15
C GLY A 146 0.31 -4.04 11.14
N PRO A 147 -0.66 -4.88 11.60
CA PRO A 147 -0.53 -6.33 11.60
C PRO A 147 -0.26 -6.92 10.20
N TYR A 148 -0.69 -6.24 9.16
CA TYR A 148 -0.58 -6.68 7.77
C TYR A 148 0.62 -6.08 7.02
N LEU A 149 1.38 -5.17 7.64
CA LEU A 149 2.65 -4.68 7.11
C LEU A 149 3.72 -5.76 7.17
N VAL A 150 4.65 -5.75 6.22
CA VAL A 150 5.79 -6.68 6.17
C VAL A 150 7.10 -5.95 5.98
N GLY A 151 8.18 -6.57 6.47
CA GLY A 151 9.54 -6.12 6.28
C GLY A 151 9.80 -4.73 6.88
N LYS A 152 10.53 -3.91 6.14
CA LYS A 152 10.97 -2.59 6.60
C LYS A 152 9.82 -1.68 7.06
N ARG A 153 8.65 -1.74 6.42
CA ARG A 153 7.51 -0.87 6.79
C ARG A 153 6.99 -1.14 8.20
N ARG A 154 7.01 -2.40 8.62
CA ARG A 154 6.67 -2.77 10.00
C ARG A 154 7.68 -2.21 10.98
N GLN A 155 8.98 -2.38 10.72
CA GLN A 155 10.05 -1.84 11.55
C GLN A 155 10.01 -0.31 11.64
N ASP A 156 9.77 0.38 10.51
CA ASP A 156 9.64 1.84 10.49
C ASP A 156 8.44 2.31 11.33
N LEU A 157 7.32 1.56 11.35
CA LEU A 157 6.15 1.89 12.17
C LEU A 157 6.44 1.73 13.67
N GLU A 158 7.12 0.66 14.06
CA GLU A 158 7.56 0.44 15.43
C GLU A 158 8.51 1.56 15.90
N ALA A 159 9.48 1.92 15.07
CA ALA A 159 10.42 3.02 15.33
C ALA A 159 9.71 4.39 15.42
N LEU A 160 8.69 4.62 14.59
CA LEU A 160 7.88 5.83 14.63
C LEU A 160 7.13 5.95 15.96
N LEU A 161 6.46 4.91 16.41
CA LEU A 161 5.76 4.90 17.71
C LEU A 161 6.72 5.13 18.87
N ALA A 162 7.86 4.46 18.88
CA ALA A 162 8.90 4.65 19.90
C ALA A 162 9.45 6.09 19.93
N SER A 163 9.53 6.77 18.77
CA SER A 163 9.97 8.16 18.67
C SER A 163 9.00 9.15 19.34
N TRP A 164 7.70 8.86 19.30
CA TRP A 164 6.67 9.64 19.98
C TRP A 164 6.71 9.45 21.49
N GLU A 165 6.93 8.22 21.97
CA GLU A 165 7.02 7.91 23.40
C GLU A 165 8.22 8.61 24.05
N LYS A 166 9.37 8.62 23.36
CA LYS A 166 10.56 9.35 23.85
C LYS A 166 10.31 10.84 23.97
N ALA A 167 9.62 11.46 23.01
CA ALA A 167 9.34 12.88 23.04
C ALA A 167 8.33 13.24 24.15
N GLY A 168 7.33 12.40 24.44
CA GLY A 168 6.39 12.60 25.54
C GLY A 168 7.03 12.51 26.92
N ARG A 169 8.10 11.73 27.08
CA ARG A 169 8.86 11.65 28.35
C ARG A 169 9.80 12.86 28.56
N SER A 170 10.27 13.48 27.49
CA SER A 170 11.17 14.65 27.56
C SER A 170 10.46 15.98 27.89
N THR A 171 9.12 16.02 27.83
CA THR A 171 8.31 17.20 28.17
C THR A 171 7.68 17.12 29.55
N GLY A 172 8.02 16.12 30.35
CA GLY A 172 7.47 15.86 31.68
C GLY A 172 8.44 16.03 32.86
N ASP A 173 9.65 16.64 32.61
CA ASP A 173 10.62 17.03 33.66
C ASP A 173 10.63 18.54 33.84
#